data_5a46795f3209127d1b03a6068cce899f
#
_entry.id   5a46795f3209127d1b03a6068cce899f
#
_cell.length_a   1.000
_cell.length_b   1.000
_cell.length_c   1.000
_cell.angle_alpha   90.00
_cell.angle_beta   90.00
_cell.angle_gamma   90.00
#
_symmetry.space_group_name_H-M   'P 1'
#
loop_
_entity.id
_entity.type
_entity.pdbx_description
1 polymer ?
#
loop_
_entity_poly.entity_id
_entity_poly.type
_entity_poly.pdbx_seq_one_letter_code
_entity_poly.pdbx_strand_id
1 'polypeptide(L)'
;GVKLFDDGRAYSHHASDPFDSAHSFDAFEVFLQYEHMGNVTNAVKEAAQILNVTQDPDYEYDKEAIDHGAKIAASIMSKPAKKSDEPLDNVPEDLLSVPGILQDVVNFYTVTAIKPQPQFAVQAAIAYGSVVMGRRWVTDQRNFSSLYFLNIGETGSGKEHTKTVLEELLEEAGLDELIGPAGYTSAAGVISTLTKKPTHVSVVDELGRQLKSAAAKGNQHKADALTSIMECFGRQDGTLRQQGYATNTMKSADAEKLEKVVKRPSLTLVGMSTPSEFMQAIGGGDVASGLLNRFVIVKSEIGVQLSQEKRRSNISERLAKWSKEHAHAQVGDLDTGNAHDMPPHPVEVPFTPEAKKLLRQYEERLVDAIKKETGTGLEAMYNRSREIAMRLSLIIARSMDQDEIGPDAMEWSINYVDHYAKQTIEMFRSNMAEGPFDAACKAVYAKIEKSGLGGITESQISRTVSAFANMEPRRRKEVFAALVEDRGIEYRQSNEGMRGKPRFAYFAPPQH
;
A
#
# COMPACT_ATOMS: atom_id res chain seq x y z
N GLY A 1 33.51 31.77 -0.39
CA GLY A 1 34.19 31.02 0.66
C GLY A 1 33.34 29.90 1.20
N VAL A 2 34.00 28.87 1.64
CA VAL A 2 33.37 27.71 2.30
C VAL A 2 32.98 28.12 3.72
N LYS A 3 31.77 27.81 4.12
CA LYS A 3 31.27 27.97 5.50
C LYS A 3 31.27 26.62 6.18
N LEU A 4 31.94 26.53 7.32
CA LEU A 4 31.91 25.32 8.19
C LEU A 4 30.89 25.57 9.30
N PHE A 5 30.11 24.57 9.63
CA PHE A 5 29.13 24.55 10.70
C PHE A 5 29.67 23.78 11.92
N ASP A 6 29.15 24.10 13.10
CA ASP A 6 29.56 23.48 14.37
C ASP A 6 29.27 21.96 14.44
N ASP A 7 28.37 21.47 13.59
CA ASP A 7 28.04 20.04 13.43
C ASP A 7 28.96 19.29 12.45
N GLY A 8 30.04 19.94 11.96
CA GLY A 8 31.03 19.36 11.06
C GLY A 8 30.65 19.38 9.58
N ARG A 9 29.57 20.04 9.21
CA ARG A 9 29.18 20.18 7.80
C ARG A 9 29.86 21.37 7.13
N ALA A 10 30.04 21.26 5.82
CA ALA A 10 30.59 22.30 4.98
C ALA A 10 29.58 22.76 3.91
N TYR A 11 29.60 24.04 3.56
CA TYR A 11 28.79 24.60 2.49
C TYR A 11 29.61 25.59 1.67
N SER A 12 29.54 25.52 0.35
CA SER A 12 30.20 26.45 -0.56
C SER A 12 29.18 27.26 -1.37
N HIS A 13 29.51 28.56 -1.60
CA HIS A 13 28.71 29.47 -2.43
C HIS A 13 29.37 29.73 -3.79
N HIS A 14 30.45 29.03 -4.12
CA HIS A 14 31.19 29.27 -5.37
C HIS A 14 30.78 28.30 -6.46
N ALA A 15 30.26 28.80 -7.56
CA ALA A 15 29.83 28.03 -8.74
C ALA A 15 30.94 27.18 -9.39
N SER A 16 32.21 27.40 -9.06
CA SER A 16 33.33 26.56 -9.51
C SER A 16 33.76 25.50 -8.51
N ASP A 17 33.12 25.44 -7.34
CA ASP A 17 33.41 24.46 -6.32
C ASP A 17 32.57 23.20 -6.57
N PRO A 18 33.14 21.99 -6.46
CA PRO A 18 32.36 20.73 -6.57
C PRO A 18 31.19 20.64 -5.59
N PHE A 19 31.16 21.49 -4.56
CA PHE A 19 30.10 21.62 -3.56
C PHE A 19 29.13 22.77 -3.80
N ASP A 20 29.11 23.36 -4.99
CA ASP A 20 28.10 24.34 -5.36
C ASP A 20 26.76 23.64 -5.57
N SER A 21 26.06 23.38 -4.49
CA SER A 21 24.75 22.76 -4.46
C SER A 21 23.90 23.36 -3.34
N ALA A 22 22.60 23.13 -3.38
CA ALA A 22 21.64 23.71 -2.42
C ALA A 22 21.67 23.06 -1.01
N HIS A 23 22.64 22.19 -0.71
CA HIS A 23 22.72 21.49 0.59
C HIS A 23 24.15 21.52 1.16
N SER A 24 24.27 21.32 2.47
CA SER A 24 25.55 21.19 3.17
C SER A 24 26.04 19.75 3.11
N PHE A 25 27.36 19.58 3.01
CA PHE A 25 28.06 18.30 2.89
C PHE A 25 28.63 17.87 4.24
N ASP A 26 28.60 16.57 4.52
CA ASP A 26 29.28 16.01 5.67
C ASP A 26 30.78 15.78 5.41
N ALA A 27 31.53 15.39 6.46
CA ALA A 27 32.96 15.20 6.37
C ALA A 27 33.36 14.09 5.39
N PHE A 28 32.54 13.04 5.26
CA PHE A 28 32.82 11.96 4.33
C PHE A 28 32.53 12.36 2.88
N GLU A 29 31.48 13.11 2.62
CA GLU A 29 31.19 13.65 1.30
C GLU A 29 32.30 14.59 0.82
N VAL A 30 32.83 15.43 1.72
CA VAL A 30 33.98 16.30 1.44
C VAL A 30 35.23 15.46 1.11
N PHE A 31 35.54 14.45 1.92
CA PHE A 31 36.66 13.54 1.70
C PHE A 31 36.52 12.76 0.39
N LEU A 32 35.34 12.23 0.11
CA LEU A 32 35.03 11.51 -1.13
C LEU A 32 35.29 12.37 -2.37
N GLN A 33 34.91 13.64 -2.33
CA GLN A 33 34.99 14.49 -3.50
C GLN A 33 36.41 15.03 -3.72
N TYR A 34 37.08 15.52 -2.68
CA TYR A 34 38.39 16.15 -2.80
C TYR A 34 39.56 15.18 -2.90
N GLU A 35 39.55 14.09 -2.12
CA GLU A 35 40.64 13.12 -2.11
C GLU A 35 40.41 11.97 -3.11
N HIS A 36 39.15 11.65 -3.41
CA HIS A 36 38.82 10.48 -4.23
C HIS A 36 38.05 10.80 -5.51
N MET A 37 37.84 12.08 -5.85
CA MET A 37 37.14 12.52 -7.07
C MET A 37 35.81 11.77 -7.30
N GLY A 38 35.07 11.51 -6.22
CA GLY A 38 33.78 10.80 -6.26
C GLY A 38 33.89 9.27 -6.30
N ASN A 39 35.08 8.67 -6.16
CA ASN A 39 35.24 7.22 -6.12
C ASN A 39 34.95 6.65 -4.73
N VAL A 40 33.70 6.25 -4.52
CA VAL A 40 33.19 5.73 -3.23
C VAL A 40 33.98 4.53 -2.71
N THR A 41 34.38 3.59 -3.59
CA THR A 41 35.09 2.37 -3.18
C THR A 41 36.45 2.68 -2.57
N ASN A 42 37.20 3.61 -3.15
CA ASN A 42 38.51 4.02 -2.65
C ASN A 42 38.38 4.88 -1.39
N ALA A 43 37.41 5.79 -1.36
CA ALA A 43 37.12 6.63 -0.20
C ALA A 43 36.76 5.80 1.04
N VAL A 44 35.88 4.79 0.89
CA VAL A 44 35.50 3.90 1.99
C VAL A 44 36.70 3.10 2.50
N LYS A 45 37.55 2.56 1.60
CA LYS A 45 38.76 1.84 2.00
C LYS A 45 39.72 2.69 2.80
N GLU A 46 39.99 3.91 2.34
CA GLU A 46 40.94 4.79 3.00
C GLU A 46 40.36 5.38 4.29
N ALA A 47 39.07 5.73 4.31
CA ALA A 47 38.39 6.15 5.54
C ALA A 47 38.40 5.05 6.61
N ALA A 48 38.21 3.78 6.23
CA ALA A 48 38.31 2.65 7.14
C ALA A 48 39.74 2.50 7.73
N GLN A 49 40.76 2.74 6.93
CA GLN A 49 42.14 2.74 7.38
C GLN A 49 42.44 3.89 8.35
N ILE A 50 42.00 5.11 8.01
CA ILE A 50 42.18 6.33 8.82
C ILE A 50 41.47 6.18 10.18
N LEU A 51 40.29 5.63 10.20
CA LEU A 51 39.47 5.43 11.39
C LEU A 51 39.85 4.17 12.18
N ASN A 52 40.85 3.42 11.70
CA ASN A 52 41.32 2.17 12.31
C ASN A 52 40.18 1.16 12.54
N VAL A 53 39.19 1.18 11.65
CA VAL A 53 38.08 0.20 11.63
C VAL A 53 38.67 -1.07 11.03
N THR A 54 39.14 -1.96 11.91
CA THR A 54 39.53 -3.33 11.53
C THR A 54 38.22 -4.01 11.07
N GLN A 55 38.22 -4.59 9.88
CA GLN A 55 37.20 -5.58 9.52
C GLN A 55 37.15 -6.60 10.64
N ASP A 56 35.99 -6.77 11.24
CA ASP A 56 35.72 -7.88 12.13
C ASP A 56 36.04 -9.15 11.33
N PRO A 57 37.04 -9.95 11.69
CA PRO A 57 37.40 -11.16 10.94
C PRO A 57 36.26 -12.19 10.94
N ASP A 58 35.26 -12.05 11.82
CA ASP A 58 34.04 -12.85 11.89
C ASP A 58 32.87 -12.24 11.10
N TYR A 59 33.04 -11.04 10.52
CA TYR A 59 32.10 -10.50 9.54
C TYR A 59 32.46 -11.05 8.15
N GLU A 60 32.29 -12.34 7.96
CA GLU A 60 32.13 -12.90 6.64
C GLU A 60 30.93 -12.20 5.99
N TYR A 61 31.21 -11.40 4.98
CA TYR A 61 30.21 -11.01 4.00
C TYR A 61 29.50 -12.31 3.61
N ASP A 62 28.24 -12.44 4.02
CA ASP A 62 27.48 -13.64 3.73
C ASP A 62 27.30 -13.70 2.21
N LYS A 63 28.35 -14.22 1.56
CA LYS A 63 28.35 -14.52 0.13
C LYS A 63 27.17 -15.41 -0.22
N GLU A 64 26.73 -16.25 0.73
CA GLU A 64 25.54 -17.07 0.59
C GLU A 64 24.27 -16.22 0.59
N ALA A 65 24.16 -15.13 1.38
CA ALA A 65 23.01 -14.23 1.36
C ALA A 65 22.95 -13.42 0.05
N ILE A 66 24.11 -12.97 -0.48
CA ILE A 66 24.18 -12.28 -1.78
C ILE A 66 23.93 -13.26 -2.92
N ASP A 67 24.51 -14.45 -2.90
CA ASP A 67 24.25 -15.52 -3.86
C ASP A 67 22.83 -16.08 -3.73
N HIS A 68 22.29 -16.11 -2.51
CA HIS A 68 20.90 -16.51 -2.26
C HIS A 68 19.93 -15.46 -2.80
N GLY A 69 20.21 -14.18 -2.57
CA GLY A 69 19.45 -13.07 -3.17
C GLY A 69 19.51 -13.06 -4.71
N ALA A 70 20.68 -13.33 -5.28
CA ALA A 70 20.86 -13.48 -6.73
C ALA A 70 20.19 -14.75 -7.29
N LYS A 71 20.23 -15.88 -6.56
CA LYS A 71 19.53 -17.11 -6.92
C LYS A 71 18.01 -17.00 -6.77
N ILE A 72 17.53 -16.26 -5.76
CA ILE A 72 16.11 -15.94 -5.59
C ILE A 72 15.65 -15.06 -6.76
N ALA A 73 16.39 -14.01 -7.10
CA ALA A 73 16.09 -13.18 -8.26
C ALA A 73 16.10 -13.98 -9.57
N ALA A 74 17.09 -14.86 -9.76
CA ALA A 74 17.16 -15.75 -10.93
C ALA A 74 16.06 -16.83 -10.93
N SER A 75 15.68 -17.36 -9.75
CA SER A 75 14.58 -18.33 -9.61
C SER A 75 13.20 -17.69 -9.83
N ILE A 76 13.04 -16.43 -9.46
CA ILE A 76 11.83 -15.64 -9.76
C ILE A 76 11.76 -15.35 -11.26
N MET A 77 12.91 -15.10 -11.92
CA MET A 77 13.01 -14.85 -13.34
C MET A 77 12.87 -16.11 -14.21
N SER A 78 13.22 -17.30 -13.69
CA SER A 78 13.25 -18.55 -14.47
C SER A 78 12.01 -19.43 -14.35
N LYS A 79 11.09 -19.12 -13.43
CA LYS A 79 9.79 -19.80 -13.39
C LYS A 79 8.83 -19.05 -14.31
N PRO A 80 8.39 -19.64 -15.44
CA PRO A 80 7.21 -19.13 -16.10
C PRO A 80 6.11 -19.16 -15.03
N ALA A 81 5.46 -18.02 -14.81
CA ALA A 81 4.29 -17.96 -13.96
C ALA A 81 3.37 -19.10 -14.42
N LYS A 82 3.15 -20.12 -13.60
CA LYS A 82 2.04 -21.03 -13.82
C LYS A 82 0.82 -20.12 -13.83
N LYS A 83 0.29 -19.85 -15.03
CA LYS A 83 -1.05 -19.30 -15.18
C LYS A 83 -1.93 -20.21 -14.36
N SER A 84 -2.52 -19.70 -13.29
CA SER A 84 -3.72 -20.29 -12.73
C SER A 84 -4.70 -20.33 -13.90
N ASP A 85 -5.25 -21.49 -14.24
CA ASP A 85 -6.07 -21.72 -15.41
C ASP A 85 -7.43 -20.99 -15.40
N GLU A 86 -7.68 -20.14 -14.40
CA GLU A 86 -8.80 -19.19 -14.37
C GLU A 86 -8.28 -17.77 -14.18
N PRO A 87 -8.70 -16.81 -15.03
CA PRO A 87 -8.39 -15.40 -14.79
C PRO A 87 -9.01 -14.98 -13.45
N LEU A 88 -8.20 -14.50 -12.49
CA LEU A 88 -8.64 -13.89 -11.24
C LEU A 88 -9.46 -12.59 -11.45
N ASP A 89 -9.65 -12.20 -12.70
CA ASP A 89 -10.45 -11.05 -13.11
C ASP A 89 -11.96 -11.25 -12.95
N ASN A 90 -12.43 -12.50 -12.78
CA ASN A 90 -13.83 -12.80 -12.47
C ASN A 90 -14.04 -12.90 -10.96
N VAL A 91 -14.53 -11.81 -10.37
CA VAL A 91 -14.99 -11.84 -8.98
C VAL A 91 -16.21 -12.79 -8.90
N PRO A 92 -16.20 -13.78 -8.00
CA PRO A 92 -17.36 -14.65 -7.77
C PRO A 92 -18.63 -13.80 -7.51
N GLU A 93 -19.76 -14.22 -8.07
CA GLU A 93 -21.00 -13.44 -8.01
C GLU A 93 -21.50 -13.22 -6.58
N ASP A 94 -21.28 -14.22 -5.70
CA ASP A 94 -21.59 -14.15 -4.28
C ASP A 94 -20.76 -13.08 -3.53
N LEU A 95 -19.59 -12.70 -4.04
CA LEU A 95 -18.75 -11.64 -3.48
C LEU A 95 -19.08 -10.24 -4.05
N LEU A 96 -20.01 -10.14 -4.99
CA LEU A 96 -20.57 -8.88 -5.49
C LEU A 96 -21.83 -8.44 -4.74
N SER A 97 -22.19 -9.16 -3.70
CA SER A 97 -23.29 -8.85 -2.78
C SER A 97 -22.84 -9.02 -1.33
N VAL A 98 -23.52 -8.36 -0.40
CA VAL A 98 -23.20 -8.44 1.04
C VAL A 98 -24.37 -9.09 1.78
N PRO A 99 -24.14 -10.14 2.57
CA PRO A 99 -25.21 -10.75 3.34
C PRO A 99 -25.88 -9.79 4.32
N GLY A 100 -27.20 -9.82 4.39
CA GLY A 100 -27.99 -9.04 5.35
C GLY A 100 -28.26 -7.59 4.95
N ILE A 101 -28.41 -6.73 5.95
CA ILE A 101 -28.87 -5.34 5.79
C ILE A 101 -27.88 -4.46 5.01
N LEU A 102 -26.61 -4.76 5.07
CA LEU A 102 -25.57 -4.00 4.36
C LEU A 102 -25.69 -4.10 2.83
N GLN A 103 -26.52 -5.04 2.32
CA GLN A 103 -26.90 -5.05 0.91
C GLN A 103 -27.64 -3.78 0.48
N ASP A 104 -28.31 -3.09 1.41
CA ASP A 104 -28.95 -1.81 1.10
C ASP A 104 -27.97 -0.72 0.75
N VAL A 105 -26.74 -0.76 1.32
CA VAL A 105 -25.67 0.15 0.94
C VAL A 105 -25.17 -0.14 -0.47
N VAL A 106 -25.03 -1.42 -0.84
CA VAL A 106 -24.68 -1.84 -2.22
C VAL A 106 -25.73 -1.36 -3.21
N ASN A 107 -27.01 -1.52 -2.86
CA ASN A 107 -28.14 -1.07 -3.70
C ASN A 107 -28.14 0.46 -3.85
N PHE A 108 -27.96 1.19 -2.75
CA PHE A 108 -27.84 2.65 -2.75
C PHE A 108 -26.70 3.12 -3.65
N TYR A 109 -25.51 2.52 -3.48
CA TYR A 109 -24.35 2.81 -4.33
C TYR A 109 -24.66 2.62 -5.81
N THR A 110 -25.24 1.47 -6.16
CA THR A 110 -25.50 1.08 -7.55
C THR A 110 -26.51 2.02 -8.22
N VAL A 111 -27.55 2.45 -7.48
CA VAL A 111 -28.60 3.33 -7.98
C VAL A 111 -28.12 4.77 -8.14
N THR A 112 -27.27 5.25 -7.22
CA THR A 112 -26.84 6.67 -7.18
C THR A 112 -25.56 6.92 -7.96
N ALA A 113 -24.76 5.87 -8.27
CA ALA A 113 -23.52 6.01 -9.03
C ALA A 113 -23.79 6.42 -10.49
N ILE A 114 -23.01 7.36 -11.01
CA ILE A 114 -22.98 7.69 -12.44
C ILE A 114 -22.26 6.58 -13.22
N LYS A 115 -21.25 5.98 -12.62
CA LYS A 115 -20.45 4.86 -13.16
C LYS A 115 -20.34 3.80 -12.08
N PRO A 116 -21.29 2.86 -11.99
CA PRO A 116 -21.30 1.86 -10.91
C PRO A 116 -20.10 0.93 -10.99
N GLN A 117 -19.52 0.68 -9.82
CA GLN A 117 -18.41 -0.23 -9.60
C GLN A 117 -18.84 -1.26 -8.57
N PRO A 118 -19.33 -2.45 -8.98
CA PRO A 118 -19.91 -3.45 -8.06
C PRO A 118 -18.97 -3.84 -6.91
N GLN A 119 -17.67 -4.05 -7.19
CA GLN A 119 -16.70 -4.40 -6.15
C GLN A 119 -16.52 -3.26 -5.13
N PHE A 120 -16.53 -2.00 -5.59
CA PHE A 120 -16.42 -0.84 -4.69
C PHE A 120 -17.71 -0.60 -3.91
N ALA A 121 -18.87 -0.98 -4.46
CA ALA A 121 -20.14 -0.95 -3.75
C ALA A 121 -20.13 -1.90 -2.54
N VAL A 122 -19.63 -3.13 -2.72
CA VAL A 122 -19.43 -4.09 -1.62
C VAL A 122 -18.46 -3.55 -0.60
N GLN A 123 -17.33 -3.00 -1.04
CA GLN A 123 -16.35 -2.44 -0.12
C GLN A 123 -16.89 -1.22 0.65
N ALA A 124 -17.70 -0.37 0.01
CA ALA A 124 -18.40 0.74 0.67
C ALA A 124 -19.37 0.21 1.75
N ALA A 125 -20.11 -0.86 1.47
CA ALA A 125 -21.03 -1.47 2.42
C ALA A 125 -20.30 -2.03 3.65
N ILE A 126 -19.18 -2.72 3.44
CA ILE A 126 -18.36 -3.24 4.55
C ILE A 126 -17.74 -2.07 5.35
N ALA A 127 -17.25 -1.03 4.69
CA ALA A 127 -16.70 0.16 5.34
C ALA A 127 -17.76 0.91 6.16
N TYR A 128 -18.99 0.99 5.66
CA TYR A 128 -20.12 1.54 6.39
C TYR A 128 -20.40 0.75 7.68
N GLY A 129 -20.55 -0.58 7.58
CA GLY A 129 -20.70 -1.46 8.74
C GLY A 129 -19.53 -1.36 9.72
N SER A 130 -18.30 -1.29 9.19
CA SER A 130 -17.08 -1.13 9.97
C SER A 130 -17.10 0.11 10.86
N VAL A 131 -17.46 1.28 10.31
CA VAL A 131 -17.47 2.52 11.09
C VAL A 131 -18.67 2.61 12.03
N VAL A 132 -19.86 2.18 11.60
CA VAL A 132 -21.08 2.20 12.42
C VAL A 132 -20.92 1.33 13.67
N MET A 133 -20.36 0.15 13.54
CA MET A 133 -20.11 -0.76 14.66
C MET A 133 -18.93 -0.34 15.55
N GLY A 134 -17.95 0.30 15.00
CA GLY A 134 -16.77 0.92 15.64
C GLY A 134 -16.31 0.27 16.94
N ARG A 135 -16.37 1.04 18.05
CA ARG A 135 -15.95 0.66 19.42
C ARG A 135 -17.01 -0.14 20.18
N ARG A 136 -18.15 -0.39 19.56
CA ARG A 136 -19.37 -0.90 20.20
C ARG A 136 -19.51 -2.42 20.15
N TRP A 137 -18.86 -3.05 19.18
CA TRP A 137 -18.99 -4.48 18.93
C TRP A 137 -17.64 -5.16 18.88
N VAL A 138 -17.53 -6.33 19.50
CA VAL A 138 -16.29 -7.09 19.60
C VAL A 138 -16.55 -8.59 19.55
N THR A 139 -15.64 -9.37 18.96
CA THR A 139 -15.69 -10.83 19.03
C THR A 139 -15.22 -11.35 20.39
N ASP A 140 -15.51 -12.61 20.71
CA ASP A 140 -14.96 -13.31 21.90
C ASP A 140 -13.43 -13.44 21.88
N GLN A 141 -12.77 -13.18 20.71
CA GLN A 141 -11.32 -13.07 20.56
C GLN A 141 -10.81 -11.62 20.54
N ARG A 142 -11.61 -10.68 20.98
CA ARG A 142 -11.28 -9.26 21.15
C ARG A 142 -10.95 -8.54 19.83
N ASN A 143 -11.56 -8.94 18.71
CA ASN A 143 -11.47 -8.24 17.43
C ASN A 143 -12.64 -7.26 17.27
N PHE A 144 -12.36 -5.98 17.06
CA PHE A 144 -13.34 -4.96 16.75
C PHE A 144 -13.55 -4.85 15.23
N SER A 145 -14.55 -4.07 14.81
CA SER A 145 -14.99 -3.99 13.40
C SER A 145 -14.12 -3.12 12.48
N SER A 146 -13.21 -2.29 13.01
CA SER A 146 -12.45 -1.35 12.16
C SER A 146 -11.56 -2.05 11.15
N LEU A 147 -11.71 -1.67 9.89
CA LEU A 147 -10.97 -2.19 8.74
C LEU A 147 -10.42 -1.07 7.87
N TYR A 148 -9.40 -1.39 7.07
CA TYR A 148 -8.81 -0.50 6.08
C TYR A 148 -9.06 -1.05 4.68
N PHE A 149 -9.41 -0.16 3.76
CA PHE A 149 -9.81 -0.48 2.40
C PHE A 149 -9.05 0.37 1.39
N LEU A 150 -8.73 -0.21 0.24
CA LEU A 150 -8.13 0.51 -0.86
C LEU A 150 -8.83 0.12 -2.18
N ASN A 151 -9.47 1.10 -2.80
CA ASN A 151 -10.10 0.99 -4.11
C ASN A 151 -9.11 1.42 -5.20
N ILE A 152 -8.73 0.50 -6.07
CA ILE A 152 -7.86 0.77 -7.21
C ILE A 152 -8.68 0.71 -8.49
N GLY A 153 -8.79 1.85 -9.17
CA GLY A 153 -9.53 1.97 -10.41
C GLY A 153 -8.97 3.08 -11.29
N GLU A 154 -9.17 2.96 -12.60
CA GLU A 154 -8.71 3.93 -13.57
C GLU A 154 -9.28 5.33 -13.32
N THR A 155 -8.61 6.35 -13.86
CA THR A 155 -9.10 7.73 -13.78
C THR A 155 -10.46 7.84 -14.46
N GLY A 156 -11.43 8.42 -13.76
CA GLY A 156 -12.80 8.58 -14.26
C GLY A 156 -13.61 7.28 -14.28
N SER A 157 -13.18 6.22 -13.59
CA SER A 157 -13.94 4.96 -13.43
C SER A 157 -15.14 5.09 -12.49
N GLY A 158 -15.24 6.16 -11.71
CA GLY A 158 -16.30 6.36 -10.72
C GLY A 158 -15.94 5.89 -9.30
N LYS A 159 -14.66 5.60 -9.03
CA LYS A 159 -14.20 5.16 -7.70
C LYS A 159 -14.50 6.16 -6.58
N GLU A 160 -14.54 7.44 -6.91
CA GLU A 160 -14.82 8.54 -5.98
C GLU A 160 -16.22 8.47 -5.37
N HIS A 161 -17.15 7.73 -6.01
CA HIS A 161 -18.53 7.58 -5.53
C HIS A 161 -18.60 6.87 -4.17
N THR A 162 -17.60 6.05 -3.82
CA THR A 162 -17.48 5.42 -2.48
C THR A 162 -17.53 6.47 -1.36
N LYS A 163 -16.85 7.60 -1.54
CA LYS A 163 -16.86 8.71 -0.57
C LYS A 163 -18.26 9.29 -0.42
N THR A 164 -18.90 9.63 -1.53
CA THR A 164 -20.25 10.20 -1.55
C THR A 164 -21.24 9.29 -0.81
N VAL A 165 -21.21 7.99 -1.09
CA VAL A 165 -22.12 7.02 -0.46
C VAL A 165 -21.92 6.95 1.05
N LEU A 166 -20.66 6.88 1.53
CA LEU A 166 -20.38 6.81 2.95
C LEU A 166 -20.82 8.08 3.68
N GLU A 167 -20.54 9.27 3.12
CA GLU A 167 -20.92 10.55 3.71
C GLU A 167 -22.44 10.72 3.71
N GLU A 168 -23.12 10.56 2.56
CA GLU A 168 -24.59 10.71 2.44
C GLU A 168 -25.35 9.74 3.37
N LEU A 169 -24.96 8.46 3.44
CA LEU A 169 -25.65 7.50 4.29
C LEU A 169 -25.43 7.74 5.79
N LEU A 170 -24.23 8.18 6.20
CA LEU A 170 -23.98 8.54 7.60
C LEU A 170 -24.76 9.81 8.00
N GLU A 171 -24.79 10.83 7.14
CA GLU A 171 -25.56 12.06 7.37
C GLU A 171 -27.07 11.76 7.44
N GLU A 172 -27.63 11.00 6.51
CA GLU A 172 -29.05 10.62 6.51
C GLU A 172 -29.42 9.71 7.71
N ALA A 173 -28.47 8.92 8.22
CA ALA A 173 -28.65 8.16 9.45
C ALA A 173 -28.53 9.04 10.71
N GLY A 174 -28.10 10.30 10.61
CA GLY A 174 -27.83 11.20 11.74
C GLY A 174 -26.59 10.77 12.52
N LEU A 175 -25.56 10.26 11.84
CA LEU A 175 -24.30 9.79 12.36
C LEU A 175 -23.10 10.55 11.75
N ASP A 176 -23.29 11.84 11.44
CA ASP A 176 -22.27 12.71 10.83
C ASP A 176 -21.03 12.89 11.71
N GLU A 177 -21.15 12.66 13.00
CA GLU A 177 -20.00 12.62 13.92
C GLU A 177 -19.00 11.51 13.56
N LEU A 178 -19.42 10.46 12.85
CA LEU A 178 -18.56 9.37 12.40
C LEU A 178 -17.78 9.72 11.11
N ILE A 179 -18.05 10.86 10.49
CA ILE A 179 -17.30 11.33 9.32
C ILE A 179 -16.01 12.00 9.78
N GLY A 180 -14.87 11.46 9.38
CA GLY A 180 -13.53 11.94 9.71
C GLY A 180 -12.93 12.86 8.63
N PRO A 181 -11.66 13.26 8.80
CA PRO A 181 -10.97 14.08 7.80
C PRO A 181 -10.65 13.29 6.53
N ALA A 182 -10.44 14.02 5.42
CA ALA A 182 -10.08 13.44 4.12
C ALA A 182 -8.62 12.90 4.06
N GLY A 183 -7.89 12.91 5.18
CA GLY A 183 -6.53 12.39 5.30
C GLY A 183 -5.76 13.02 6.45
N TYR A 184 -4.53 12.58 6.64
CA TYR A 184 -3.68 13.00 7.75
C TYR A 184 -2.32 13.47 7.26
N THR A 185 -1.86 14.59 7.80
CA THR A 185 -0.57 15.19 7.41
C THR A 185 0.56 14.90 8.41
N SER A 186 0.23 14.41 9.61
CA SER A 186 1.21 14.12 10.66
C SER A 186 0.66 13.14 11.71
N ALA A 187 1.54 12.50 12.47
CA ALA A 187 1.17 11.65 13.62
C ALA A 187 0.32 12.41 14.64
N ALA A 188 0.69 13.65 14.94
CA ALA A 188 -0.08 14.50 15.85
C ALA A 188 -1.50 14.79 15.33
N GLY A 189 -1.66 14.90 14.00
CA GLY A 189 -2.96 15.04 13.34
C GLY A 189 -3.84 13.80 13.53
N VAL A 190 -3.28 12.60 13.37
CA VAL A 190 -3.98 11.32 13.61
C VAL A 190 -4.46 11.26 15.07
N ILE A 191 -3.56 11.46 16.04
CA ILE A 191 -3.88 11.38 17.46
C ILE A 191 -4.91 12.45 17.86
N SER A 192 -4.74 13.69 17.37
CA SER A 192 -5.66 14.78 17.67
C SER A 192 -7.08 14.52 17.16
N THR A 193 -7.18 13.93 15.96
CA THR A 193 -8.49 13.55 15.41
C THR A 193 -9.12 12.43 16.23
N LEU A 194 -8.39 11.37 16.53
CA LEU A 194 -8.87 10.25 17.33
C LEU A 194 -9.21 10.64 18.78
N THR A 195 -8.57 11.67 19.34
CA THR A 195 -8.94 12.20 20.65
C THR A 195 -10.33 12.85 20.62
N LYS A 196 -10.69 13.52 19.52
CA LYS A 196 -11.99 14.19 19.35
C LYS A 196 -13.06 13.26 18.80
N LYS A 197 -12.69 12.41 17.85
CA LYS A 197 -13.54 11.44 17.14
C LYS A 197 -12.90 10.06 17.24
N PRO A 198 -13.04 9.35 18.38
CA PRO A 198 -12.38 8.07 18.59
C PRO A 198 -12.91 6.95 17.67
N THR A 199 -14.09 7.13 17.10
CA THR A 199 -14.66 6.31 16.03
C THR A 199 -14.97 7.20 14.82
N HIS A 200 -14.38 6.91 13.66
CA HIS A 200 -14.72 7.61 12.43
C HIS A 200 -14.21 6.88 11.20
N VAL A 201 -14.77 7.22 10.04
CA VAL A 201 -14.25 6.84 8.73
C VAL A 201 -13.49 8.02 8.12
N SER A 202 -12.29 7.78 7.62
CA SER A 202 -11.56 8.73 6.78
C SER A 202 -11.48 8.19 5.35
N VAL A 203 -12.02 8.96 4.42
CA VAL A 203 -11.94 8.65 2.98
C VAL A 203 -10.85 9.49 2.35
N VAL A 204 -9.78 8.81 1.92
CA VAL A 204 -8.55 9.44 1.43
C VAL A 204 -8.49 9.29 -0.08
N ASP A 205 -8.71 10.39 -0.78
CA ASP A 205 -8.49 10.43 -2.21
C ASP A 205 -6.98 10.41 -2.53
N GLU A 206 -6.62 9.78 -3.64
CA GLU A 206 -5.23 9.66 -4.11
C GLU A 206 -4.25 9.09 -3.05
N LEU A 207 -4.67 8.04 -2.31
CA LEU A 207 -3.83 7.43 -1.27
C LEU A 207 -2.47 6.97 -1.82
N GLY A 208 -2.41 6.46 -3.07
CA GLY A 208 -1.14 6.08 -3.72
C GLY A 208 -0.15 7.24 -3.78
N ARG A 209 -0.62 8.46 -4.10
CA ARG A 209 0.22 9.67 -4.10
C ARG A 209 0.69 10.03 -2.69
N GLN A 210 -0.16 9.86 -1.68
CA GLN A 210 0.23 10.10 -0.27
C GLN A 210 1.28 9.10 0.20
N LEU A 211 1.15 7.81 -0.14
CA LEU A 211 2.14 6.77 0.15
C LEU A 211 3.50 7.09 -0.50
N LYS A 212 3.50 7.42 -1.81
CA LYS A 212 4.70 7.84 -2.53
C LYS A 212 5.35 9.07 -1.90
N SER A 213 4.54 10.06 -1.50
CA SER A 213 5.05 11.27 -0.84
C SER A 213 5.65 10.97 0.54
N ALA A 214 5.08 10.03 1.30
CA ALA A 214 5.61 9.63 2.60
C ALA A 214 6.95 8.88 2.49
N ALA A 215 7.17 8.12 1.40
CA ALA A 215 8.43 7.43 1.13
C ALA A 215 9.55 8.38 0.63
N ALA A 216 9.22 9.60 0.22
CA ALA A 216 10.20 10.56 -0.27
C ALA A 216 11.04 11.17 0.86
N LYS A 217 12.35 11.36 0.62
CA LYS A 217 13.25 12.02 1.57
C LYS A 217 12.71 13.40 1.97
N GLY A 218 12.77 13.72 3.26
CA GLY A 218 12.31 15.01 3.82
C GLY A 218 10.82 15.04 4.23
N ASN A 219 10.04 13.99 4.00
CA ASN A 219 8.63 13.92 4.35
C ASN A 219 8.35 13.03 5.59
N GLN A 220 9.27 13.04 6.56
CA GLN A 220 9.19 12.20 7.76
C GLN A 220 7.84 12.33 8.48
N HIS A 221 7.27 13.54 8.58
CA HIS A 221 5.98 13.78 9.21
C HIS A 221 4.83 13.00 8.58
N LYS A 222 4.87 12.74 7.26
CA LYS A 222 3.89 11.91 6.56
C LYS A 222 4.12 10.41 6.82
N ALA A 223 5.38 9.98 6.88
CA ALA A 223 5.73 8.62 7.26
C ALA A 223 5.28 8.32 8.71
N ASP A 224 5.47 9.28 9.62
CA ASP A 224 5.00 9.17 11.01
C ASP A 224 3.46 9.11 11.11
N ALA A 225 2.73 9.83 10.23
CA ALA A 225 1.28 9.70 10.14
C ALA A 225 0.86 8.29 9.74
N LEU A 226 1.50 7.69 8.73
CA LEU A 226 1.23 6.31 8.32
C LEU A 226 1.56 5.32 9.43
N THR A 227 2.65 5.53 10.16
CA THR A 227 3.00 4.72 11.35
C THR A 227 1.91 4.78 12.41
N SER A 228 1.40 5.96 12.73
CA SER A 228 0.30 6.11 13.69
C SER A 228 -1.01 5.46 13.22
N ILE A 229 -1.29 5.48 11.91
CA ILE A 229 -2.43 4.76 11.30
C ILE A 229 -2.24 3.23 11.46
N MET A 230 -1.03 2.71 11.22
CA MET A 230 -0.72 1.29 11.43
C MET A 230 -0.88 0.87 12.89
N GLU A 231 -0.41 1.71 13.82
CA GLU A 231 -0.57 1.48 15.26
C GLU A 231 -2.05 1.48 15.67
N CYS A 232 -2.85 2.42 15.13
CA CYS A 232 -4.28 2.48 15.37
C CYS A 232 -4.98 1.16 14.99
N PHE A 233 -4.65 0.58 13.84
CA PHE A 233 -5.18 -0.72 13.42
C PHE A 233 -4.89 -1.83 14.43
N GLY A 234 -3.70 -1.87 15.01
CA GLY A 234 -3.28 -2.88 15.98
C GLY A 234 -3.73 -2.60 17.42
N ARG A 235 -4.28 -1.41 17.72
CA ARG A 235 -4.62 -0.98 19.08
C ARG A 235 -6.12 -0.87 19.35
N GLN A 236 -6.98 -1.50 18.55
CA GLN A 236 -8.44 -1.40 18.68
C GLN A 236 -8.96 -1.89 20.04
N ASP A 237 -8.34 -2.88 20.66
CA ASP A 237 -8.62 -3.31 22.05
C ASP A 237 -7.63 -2.73 23.06
N GLY A 238 -6.82 -1.78 22.67
CA GLY A 238 -5.75 -1.23 23.48
C GLY A 238 -5.81 0.29 23.62
N THR A 239 -4.62 0.87 23.71
CA THR A 239 -4.43 2.29 23.89
C THR A 239 -3.43 2.80 22.88
N LEU A 240 -3.81 3.84 22.14
CA LEU A 240 -2.92 4.60 21.29
C LEU A 240 -2.41 5.83 22.05
N ARG A 241 -1.10 6.00 22.10
CA ARG A 241 -0.44 7.11 22.82
C ARG A 241 0.31 7.97 21.81
N GLN A 242 0.32 9.27 22.06
CA GLN A 242 1.18 10.19 21.32
C GLN A 242 2.65 9.88 21.64
N GLN A 243 3.54 10.09 20.66
CA GLN A 243 4.98 10.05 20.90
C GLN A 243 5.38 11.12 21.92
N GLY A 244 6.29 10.76 22.84
CA GLY A 244 6.75 11.68 23.88
C GLY A 244 7.52 12.85 23.29
N TYR A 245 7.22 14.05 23.79
CA TYR A 245 8.00 15.25 23.53
C TYR A 245 8.89 15.59 24.74
N ALA A 246 10.01 16.27 24.50
CA ALA A 246 10.81 16.82 25.57
C ALA A 246 10.03 17.97 26.24
N THR A 247 9.47 17.71 27.41
CA THR A 247 8.60 18.67 28.13
C THR A 247 9.36 19.47 29.21
N ASN A 248 10.66 19.22 29.40
CA ASN A 248 11.47 19.79 30.48
C ASN A 248 11.52 21.34 30.50
N THR A 249 11.22 21.99 29.37
CA THR A 249 11.19 23.44 29.23
C THR A 249 9.78 24.03 29.17
N MET A 250 8.73 23.19 29.23
CA MET A 250 7.34 23.60 29.08
C MET A 250 6.69 23.83 30.44
N LYS A 251 5.66 24.72 30.48
CA LYS A 251 4.80 24.83 31.65
C LYS A 251 4.00 23.55 31.84
N SER A 252 3.78 23.13 33.09
CA SER A 252 3.09 21.89 33.44
C SER A 252 1.73 21.74 32.73
N ALA A 253 0.92 22.80 32.68
CA ALA A 253 -0.38 22.79 32.00
C ALA A 253 -0.30 22.61 30.45
N ASP A 254 0.80 22.97 29.84
CA ASP A 254 1.01 22.78 28.41
C ASP A 254 1.60 21.39 28.15
N ALA A 255 2.42 20.85 29.03
CA ALA A 255 2.92 19.49 29.00
C ALA A 255 1.78 18.47 29.13
N GLU A 256 0.83 18.66 30.05
CA GLU A 256 -0.35 17.79 30.20
C GLU A 256 -1.24 17.77 28.95
N LYS A 257 -1.35 18.87 28.19
CA LYS A 257 -2.09 18.95 26.93
C LYS A 257 -1.43 18.14 25.80
N LEU A 258 -0.15 17.82 25.92
CA LEU A 258 0.59 17.02 24.93
C LEU A 258 0.46 15.52 25.17
N GLU A 259 0.13 15.08 26.38
CA GLU A 259 -0.08 13.67 26.71
C GLU A 259 -1.47 13.18 26.29
N LYS A 260 -1.68 13.07 24.96
CA LYS A 260 -2.94 12.54 24.44
C LYS A 260 -2.95 11.02 24.43
N VAL A 261 -4.01 10.48 24.99
CA VAL A 261 -4.24 9.03 25.09
C VAL A 261 -5.60 8.70 24.53
N VAL A 262 -5.65 7.80 23.56
CA VAL A 262 -6.91 7.32 22.95
C VAL A 262 -7.09 5.86 23.30
N LYS A 263 -8.10 5.58 24.11
CA LYS A 263 -8.49 4.20 24.45
C LYS A 263 -9.40 3.62 23.38
N ARG A 264 -9.08 2.40 22.89
CA ARG A 264 -9.81 1.68 21.86
C ARG A 264 -10.09 2.54 20.62
N PRO A 265 -9.05 3.05 19.93
CA PRO A 265 -9.26 3.84 18.73
C PRO A 265 -9.92 2.99 17.64
N SER A 266 -10.89 3.57 16.93
CA SER A 266 -11.63 2.90 15.87
C SER A 266 -11.62 3.76 14.61
N LEU A 267 -10.55 3.64 13.83
CA LEU A 267 -10.42 4.26 12.53
C LEU A 267 -10.82 3.26 11.44
N THR A 268 -11.83 3.59 10.65
CA THR A 268 -12.07 2.97 9.35
C THR A 268 -11.41 3.84 8.28
N LEU A 269 -10.55 3.27 7.46
CA LEU A 269 -9.82 4.00 6.43
C LEU A 269 -10.21 3.49 5.04
N VAL A 270 -10.63 4.38 4.16
CA VAL A 270 -10.94 4.06 2.77
C VAL A 270 -10.04 4.89 1.87
N GLY A 271 -9.08 4.24 1.24
CA GLY A 271 -8.20 4.87 0.26
C GLY A 271 -8.70 4.66 -1.17
N MET A 272 -8.40 5.60 -2.05
CA MET A 272 -8.60 5.47 -3.48
C MET A 272 -7.29 5.75 -4.21
N SER A 273 -7.03 5.02 -5.29
CA SER A 273 -5.84 5.21 -6.13
C SER A 273 -6.09 4.79 -7.56
N THR A 274 -5.21 5.23 -8.46
CA THR A 274 -5.08 4.60 -9.78
C THR A 274 -4.05 3.49 -9.73
N PRO A 275 -4.12 2.48 -10.64
CA PRO A 275 -3.14 1.41 -10.71
C PRO A 275 -1.71 1.95 -10.84
N SER A 276 -1.50 2.94 -11.70
CA SER A 276 -0.19 3.55 -11.95
C SER A 276 0.39 4.23 -10.70
N GLU A 277 -0.41 5.05 -10.00
CA GLU A 277 0.04 5.75 -8.79
C GLU A 277 0.33 4.77 -7.64
N PHE A 278 -0.53 3.77 -7.48
CA PHE A 278 -0.35 2.75 -6.47
C PHE A 278 0.94 1.95 -6.68
N MET A 279 1.18 1.49 -7.92
CA MET A 279 2.41 0.74 -8.24
C MET A 279 3.68 1.57 -8.09
N GLN A 280 3.64 2.85 -8.43
CA GLN A 280 4.77 3.76 -8.19
C GLN A 280 5.05 3.99 -6.70
N ALA A 281 4.02 3.93 -5.85
CA ALA A 281 4.17 4.09 -4.41
C ALA A 281 4.85 2.87 -3.75
N ILE A 282 4.57 1.66 -4.26
CA ILE A 282 5.10 0.41 -3.71
C ILE A 282 6.58 0.20 -4.09
N GLY A 283 7.01 0.68 -5.25
CA GLY A 283 8.41 0.56 -5.70
C GLY A 283 9.43 1.36 -4.88
N GLY A 284 9.00 2.10 -3.86
CA GLY A 284 9.79 3.04 -3.07
C GLY A 284 10.27 2.58 -1.69
N GLY A 285 10.00 1.34 -1.24
CA GLY A 285 10.59 0.80 0.00
C GLY A 285 9.64 0.23 1.06
N ASP A 286 10.21 -0.23 2.16
CA ASP A 286 9.61 -1.03 3.25
C ASP A 286 8.38 -0.42 3.97
N VAL A 287 8.15 0.88 3.87
CA VAL A 287 7.02 1.57 4.53
C VAL A 287 5.68 1.10 3.99
N ALA A 288 5.62 0.76 2.70
CA ALA A 288 4.39 0.29 2.06
C ALA A 288 3.98 -1.12 2.51
N SER A 289 4.93 -2.04 2.72
CA SER A 289 4.63 -3.44 3.01
C SER A 289 3.90 -3.64 4.34
N GLY A 290 4.34 -2.98 5.41
CA GLY A 290 3.71 -3.07 6.73
C GLY A 290 2.32 -2.41 6.82
N LEU A 291 2.05 -1.40 6.01
CA LEU A 291 0.74 -0.76 5.92
C LEU A 291 -0.22 -1.57 5.04
N LEU A 292 0.25 -2.02 3.87
CA LEU A 292 -0.59 -2.65 2.85
C LEU A 292 -1.22 -3.96 3.31
N ASN A 293 -0.56 -4.75 4.14
CA ASN A 293 -1.12 -5.99 4.68
C ASN A 293 -2.31 -5.77 5.66
N ARG A 294 -2.61 -4.52 6.01
CA ARG A 294 -3.78 -4.13 6.81
C ARG A 294 -4.98 -3.72 5.96
N PHE A 295 -4.77 -3.57 4.66
CA PHE A 295 -5.82 -3.18 3.72
C PHE A 295 -6.44 -4.40 3.04
N VAL A 296 -7.76 -4.33 2.86
CA VAL A 296 -8.43 -5.09 1.81
C VAL A 296 -8.32 -4.27 0.54
N ILE A 297 -7.52 -4.73 -0.39
CA ILE A 297 -7.22 -4.04 -1.65
C ILE A 297 -8.09 -4.63 -2.75
N VAL A 298 -8.93 -3.81 -3.35
CA VAL A 298 -9.83 -4.18 -4.44
C VAL A 298 -9.43 -3.42 -5.69
N LYS A 299 -9.02 -4.15 -6.72
CA LYS A 299 -8.76 -3.59 -8.05
C LYS A 299 -9.96 -3.88 -8.94
N SER A 300 -10.58 -2.83 -9.48
CA SER A 300 -11.63 -2.99 -10.48
C SER A 300 -11.03 -3.03 -11.88
N GLU A 301 -11.41 -4.03 -12.66
CA GLU A 301 -11.09 -4.13 -14.08
C GLU A 301 -12.09 -3.37 -14.97
N ILE A 302 -13.16 -2.83 -14.38
CA ILE A 302 -14.12 -2.01 -15.10
C ILE A 302 -13.47 -0.66 -15.39
N GLY A 303 -13.02 -0.49 -16.62
CA GLY A 303 -12.40 0.74 -17.10
C GLY A 303 -13.40 1.87 -17.37
N VAL A 304 -13.19 2.59 -18.47
CA VAL A 304 -14.10 3.66 -18.89
C VAL A 304 -15.42 3.07 -19.36
N GLN A 305 -16.51 3.47 -18.70
CA GLN A 305 -17.88 3.06 -19.04
C GLN A 305 -18.73 4.28 -19.39
N LEU A 306 -19.84 4.04 -20.08
CA LEU A 306 -20.85 5.06 -20.31
C LEU A 306 -21.45 5.51 -18.98
N SER A 307 -21.64 6.82 -18.84
CA SER A 307 -22.31 7.38 -17.66
C SER A 307 -23.80 7.05 -17.70
N GLN A 308 -24.33 6.58 -16.60
CA GLN A 308 -25.79 6.54 -16.41
C GLN A 308 -26.29 7.84 -15.79
N GLU A 309 -27.60 8.06 -15.84
CA GLU A 309 -28.20 9.21 -15.18
C GLU A 309 -28.01 9.13 -13.66
N LYS A 310 -27.58 10.24 -13.07
CA LYS A 310 -27.48 10.34 -11.61
C LYS A 310 -28.89 10.30 -11.02
N ARG A 311 -29.17 9.29 -10.22
CA ARG A 311 -30.43 9.16 -9.49
C ARG A 311 -30.22 9.55 -8.03
N ARG A 312 -31.23 10.14 -7.44
CA ARG A 312 -31.28 10.34 -5.99
C ARG A 312 -31.94 9.12 -5.35
N SER A 313 -31.44 8.71 -4.24
CA SER A 313 -32.03 7.69 -3.38
C SER A 313 -31.87 8.15 -1.94
N ASN A 314 -32.75 7.70 -1.07
CA ASN A 314 -32.63 7.95 0.36
C ASN A 314 -32.21 6.66 1.04
N ILE A 315 -31.63 6.76 2.23
CA ILE A 315 -31.36 5.61 3.08
C ILE A 315 -32.66 4.85 3.37
N SER A 316 -32.62 3.52 3.32
CA SER A 316 -33.77 2.73 3.72
C SER A 316 -34.04 2.87 5.23
N GLU A 317 -35.31 2.91 5.63
CA GLU A 317 -35.67 3.02 7.05
C GLU A 317 -35.04 1.90 7.91
N ARG A 318 -34.97 0.69 7.38
CA ARG A 318 -34.35 -0.43 8.07
C ARG A 318 -32.84 -0.24 8.24
N LEU A 319 -32.13 0.31 7.24
CA LEU A 319 -30.70 0.60 7.35
C LEU A 319 -30.46 1.76 8.33
N ALA A 320 -31.27 2.83 8.27
CA ALA A 320 -31.16 3.94 9.21
C ALA A 320 -31.39 3.49 10.67
N LYS A 321 -32.37 2.62 10.90
CA LYS A 321 -32.64 2.03 12.22
C LYS A 321 -31.47 1.17 12.69
N TRP A 322 -31.01 0.25 11.85
CA TRP A 322 -29.87 -0.62 12.15
C TRP A 322 -28.63 0.20 12.49
N SER A 323 -28.36 1.24 11.72
CA SER A 323 -27.20 2.11 11.94
C SER A 323 -27.22 2.81 13.29
N LYS A 324 -28.37 3.37 13.71
CA LYS A 324 -28.52 4.00 15.02
C LYS A 324 -28.36 2.99 16.17
N GLU A 325 -29.01 1.85 16.05
CA GLU A 325 -28.93 0.78 17.06
C GLU A 325 -27.49 0.29 17.25
N HIS A 326 -26.75 0.08 16.14
CA HIS A 326 -25.39 -0.44 16.19
C HIS A 326 -24.36 0.61 16.60
N ALA A 327 -24.54 1.87 16.20
CA ALA A 327 -23.64 2.97 16.57
C ALA A 327 -23.72 3.33 18.08
N HIS A 328 -24.85 3.03 18.72
CA HIS A 328 -25.09 3.34 20.15
C HIS A 328 -25.14 2.10 21.04
N ALA A 329 -24.92 0.89 20.49
CA ALA A 329 -24.94 -0.34 21.26
C ALA A 329 -23.85 -0.37 22.35
N GLN A 330 -24.21 -0.84 23.52
CA GLN A 330 -23.29 -1.12 24.63
C GLN A 330 -23.93 -2.01 25.70
N VAL A 331 -23.09 -2.61 26.54
CA VAL A 331 -23.53 -3.35 27.72
C VAL A 331 -23.54 -2.43 28.94
N GLY A 332 -24.66 -2.38 29.67
CA GLY A 332 -24.83 -1.58 30.88
C GLY A 332 -25.40 -0.18 30.65
N ASP A 333 -25.73 0.49 31.74
CA ASP A 333 -26.32 1.84 31.73
C ASP A 333 -25.37 2.92 31.25
N LEU A 334 -25.92 3.85 30.49
CA LEU A 334 -25.22 4.85 29.71
C LEU A 334 -24.72 6.07 30.49
N ASP A 335 -25.20 6.24 31.70
CA ASP A 335 -25.19 7.54 32.35
C ASP A 335 -24.00 7.75 33.31
N THR A 336 -22.80 7.64 32.79
CA THR A 336 -21.61 8.22 33.44
C THR A 336 -21.05 9.33 32.57
N GLY A 337 -21.59 10.44 32.70
CA GLY A 337 -21.34 11.81 32.31
C GLY A 337 -20.02 12.28 31.68
N ASN A 338 -19.20 11.49 31.04
CA ASN A 338 -18.09 11.94 30.20
C ASN A 338 -17.78 10.91 29.13
N ALA A 339 -18.60 10.87 28.08
CA ALA A 339 -18.47 9.97 26.93
C ALA A 339 -17.15 10.11 26.15
N HIS A 340 -16.36 11.16 26.42
CA HIS A 340 -15.07 11.37 25.75
C HIS A 340 -13.91 10.62 26.42
N ASP A 341 -13.97 10.37 27.73
CA ASP A 341 -12.85 9.80 28.48
C ASP A 341 -12.94 8.27 28.68
N MET A 342 -14.13 7.70 28.62
CA MET A 342 -14.33 6.26 28.78
C MET A 342 -14.84 5.62 27.48
N PRO A 343 -14.18 4.55 27.00
CA PRO A 343 -14.71 3.80 25.88
C PRO A 343 -16.01 3.07 26.30
N PRO A 344 -16.97 2.90 25.38
CA PRO A 344 -18.19 2.14 25.66
C PRO A 344 -17.83 0.70 26.06
N HIS A 345 -18.72 0.06 26.82
CA HIS A 345 -18.65 -1.38 27.08
C HIS A 345 -19.17 -2.12 25.84
N PRO A 346 -18.30 -2.78 25.04
CA PRO A 346 -18.71 -3.36 23.78
C PRO A 346 -19.60 -4.59 24.00
N VAL A 347 -20.53 -4.77 23.09
CA VAL A 347 -21.32 -6.01 22.99
C VAL A 347 -20.43 -7.09 22.38
N GLU A 348 -20.29 -8.21 23.07
CA GLU A 348 -19.52 -9.35 22.60
C GLU A 348 -20.37 -10.27 21.72
N VAL A 349 -19.87 -10.65 20.55
CA VAL A 349 -20.47 -11.57 19.60
C VAL A 349 -19.56 -12.78 19.49
N PRO A 350 -19.91 -13.92 20.07
CA PRO A 350 -19.04 -15.10 20.09
C PRO A 350 -19.04 -15.83 18.74
N PHE A 351 -17.98 -16.55 18.47
CA PHE A 351 -17.93 -17.49 17.34
C PHE A 351 -18.58 -18.82 17.72
N THR A 352 -19.43 -19.35 16.84
CA THR A 352 -19.89 -20.72 16.97
C THR A 352 -18.75 -21.74 16.81
N PRO A 353 -18.91 -23.00 17.29
CA PRO A 353 -17.89 -24.03 17.07
C PRO A 353 -17.58 -24.29 15.60
N GLU A 354 -18.58 -24.21 14.72
CA GLU A 354 -18.45 -24.39 13.28
C GLU A 354 -17.66 -23.26 12.65
N ALA A 355 -17.93 -22.01 13.04
CA ALA A 355 -17.15 -20.85 12.59
C ALA A 355 -15.69 -20.93 13.04
N LYS A 356 -15.43 -21.36 14.28
CA LYS A 356 -14.06 -21.60 14.80
C LYS A 356 -13.34 -22.67 13.98
N LYS A 357 -14.03 -23.73 13.57
CA LYS A 357 -13.46 -24.78 12.71
C LYS A 357 -13.09 -24.25 11.33
N LEU A 358 -13.96 -23.47 10.69
CA LEU A 358 -13.67 -22.82 9.39
C LEU A 358 -12.48 -21.87 9.49
N LEU A 359 -12.43 -21.07 10.54
CA LEU A 359 -11.30 -20.15 10.79
C LEU A 359 -9.98 -20.90 10.98
N ARG A 360 -10.00 -22.05 11.67
CA ARG A 360 -8.80 -22.90 11.83
C ARG A 360 -8.32 -23.49 10.51
N GLN A 361 -9.22 -23.98 9.69
CA GLN A 361 -8.91 -24.49 8.35
C GLN A 361 -8.35 -23.38 7.45
N TYR A 362 -8.89 -22.16 7.57
CA TYR A 362 -8.35 -21.01 6.86
C TYR A 362 -6.93 -20.66 7.31
N GLU A 363 -6.67 -20.63 8.62
CA GLU A 363 -5.33 -20.40 9.17
C GLU A 363 -4.31 -21.41 8.65
N GLU A 364 -4.67 -22.70 8.55
CA GLU A 364 -3.81 -23.75 7.98
C GLU A 364 -3.48 -23.46 6.50
N ARG A 365 -4.48 -23.06 5.70
CA ARG A 365 -4.26 -22.64 4.29
C ARG A 365 -3.36 -21.40 4.19
N LEU A 366 -3.52 -20.43 5.09
CA LEU A 366 -2.68 -19.23 5.12
C LEU A 366 -1.22 -19.58 5.44
N VAL A 367 -0.97 -20.48 6.40
CA VAL A 367 0.39 -20.95 6.72
C VAL A 367 1.05 -21.57 5.49
N ASP A 368 0.33 -22.38 4.73
CA ASP A 368 0.86 -23.00 3.52
C ASP A 368 1.07 -21.98 2.40
N ALA A 369 0.19 -20.98 2.27
CA ALA A 369 0.36 -19.88 1.33
C ALA A 369 1.59 -19.03 1.68
N ILE A 370 1.77 -18.66 2.95
CA ILE A 370 2.95 -17.93 3.45
C ILE A 370 4.24 -18.70 3.14
N LYS A 371 4.27 -20.01 3.41
CA LYS A 371 5.45 -20.85 3.09
C LYS A 371 5.80 -20.85 1.60
N LYS A 372 4.78 -20.88 0.72
CA LYS A 372 4.98 -20.82 -0.75
C LYS A 372 5.54 -19.48 -1.21
N GLU A 373 5.17 -18.41 -0.53
CA GLU A 373 5.63 -17.05 -0.85
C GLU A 373 6.92 -16.66 -0.11
N THR A 374 7.42 -17.48 0.81
CA THR A 374 8.63 -17.16 1.60
C THR A 374 9.79 -16.77 0.70
N GLY A 375 10.37 -15.59 0.96
CA GLY A 375 11.50 -15.04 0.21
C GLY A 375 11.10 -14.22 -1.03
N THR A 376 9.80 -14.09 -1.33
CA THR A 376 9.32 -13.20 -2.40
C THR A 376 9.01 -11.79 -1.90
N GLY A 377 8.87 -11.60 -0.59
CA GLY A 377 8.37 -10.39 0.04
C GLY A 377 6.83 -10.27 0.02
N LEU A 378 6.13 -11.17 -0.69
CA LEU A 378 4.67 -11.18 -0.80
C LEU A 378 4.00 -11.94 0.35
N GLU A 379 4.74 -12.75 1.08
CA GLU A 379 4.26 -13.45 2.28
C GLU A 379 3.64 -12.50 3.30
N ALA A 380 4.13 -11.27 3.38
CA ALA A 380 3.61 -10.24 4.28
C ALA A 380 2.13 -9.93 4.04
N MET A 381 1.63 -10.08 2.82
CA MET A 381 0.24 -9.78 2.45
C MET A 381 -0.76 -10.72 3.12
N TYR A 382 -0.35 -11.95 3.46
CA TYR A 382 -1.21 -12.91 4.16
C TYR A 382 -1.25 -12.73 5.68
N ASN A 383 -0.25 -12.03 6.27
CA ASN A 383 -0.05 -11.98 7.72
C ASN A 383 -1.24 -11.44 8.52
N ARG A 384 -2.11 -10.63 7.91
CA ARG A 384 -3.30 -10.06 8.56
C ARG A 384 -4.62 -10.64 8.07
N SER A 385 -4.60 -11.54 7.10
CA SER A 385 -5.82 -12.07 6.47
C SER A 385 -6.74 -12.75 7.47
N ARG A 386 -6.19 -13.54 8.42
CA ARG A 386 -6.97 -14.16 9.50
C ARG A 386 -7.67 -13.11 10.37
N GLU A 387 -6.95 -12.09 10.80
CA GLU A 387 -7.47 -11.00 11.64
C GLU A 387 -8.57 -10.21 10.90
N ILE A 388 -8.32 -9.89 9.62
CA ILE A 388 -9.28 -9.18 8.76
C ILE A 388 -10.56 -10.02 8.58
N ALA A 389 -10.44 -11.33 8.36
CA ALA A 389 -11.58 -12.22 8.23
C ALA A 389 -12.44 -12.29 9.50
N MET A 390 -11.81 -12.30 10.68
CA MET A 390 -12.55 -12.24 11.96
C MET A 390 -13.29 -10.93 12.16
N ARG A 391 -12.65 -9.79 11.83
CA ARG A 391 -13.29 -8.47 11.91
C ARG A 391 -14.44 -8.33 10.93
N LEU A 392 -14.26 -8.87 9.73
CA LEU A 392 -15.29 -8.86 8.69
C LEU A 392 -16.46 -9.77 9.06
N SER A 393 -16.22 -10.97 9.59
CA SER A 393 -17.28 -11.89 10.00
C SER A 393 -18.16 -11.32 11.13
N LEU A 394 -17.59 -10.50 12.02
CA LEU A 394 -18.36 -9.74 13.00
C LEU A 394 -19.34 -8.76 12.31
N ILE A 395 -18.87 -8.03 11.31
CA ILE A 395 -19.70 -7.07 10.55
C ILE A 395 -20.82 -7.83 9.81
N ILE A 396 -20.48 -8.92 9.15
CA ILE A 396 -21.43 -9.72 8.38
C ILE A 396 -22.48 -10.39 9.28
N ALA A 397 -22.08 -10.98 10.40
CA ALA A 397 -23.01 -11.56 11.36
C ALA A 397 -24.02 -10.52 11.86
N ARG A 398 -23.58 -9.31 12.20
CA ARG A 398 -24.47 -8.23 12.63
C ARG A 398 -25.29 -7.64 11.47
N SER A 399 -24.77 -7.67 10.25
CA SER A 399 -25.56 -7.36 9.05
C SER A 399 -26.72 -8.34 8.84
N MET A 400 -26.52 -9.59 9.20
CA MET A 400 -27.53 -10.67 9.15
C MET A 400 -28.41 -10.73 10.41
N ASP A 401 -28.27 -9.79 11.33
CA ASP A 401 -28.96 -9.73 12.62
C ASP A 401 -28.72 -10.98 13.50
N GLN A 402 -27.52 -11.55 13.43
CA GLN A 402 -27.12 -12.71 14.20
C GLN A 402 -26.38 -12.29 15.48
N ASP A 403 -26.71 -12.91 16.62
CA ASP A 403 -26.05 -12.65 17.92
C ASP A 403 -24.77 -13.48 18.11
N GLU A 404 -24.50 -14.42 17.22
CA GLU A 404 -23.28 -15.21 17.15
C GLU A 404 -22.70 -15.20 15.73
N ILE A 405 -21.39 -15.31 15.60
CA ILE A 405 -20.74 -15.44 14.31
C ILE A 405 -20.83 -16.89 13.85
N GLY A 406 -21.78 -17.16 12.98
CA GLY A 406 -22.04 -18.49 12.41
C GLY A 406 -21.14 -18.82 11.21
N PRO A 407 -21.31 -20.05 10.68
CA PRO A 407 -20.51 -20.52 9.54
C PRO A 407 -20.71 -19.66 8.29
N ASP A 408 -21.94 -19.19 8.00
CA ASP A 408 -22.25 -18.41 6.80
C ASP A 408 -21.49 -17.07 6.79
N ALA A 409 -21.53 -16.35 7.93
CA ALA A 409 -20.81 -15.09 8.08
C ALA A 409 -19.27 -15.28 7.99
N MET A 410 -18.76 -16.37 8.58
CA MET A 410 -17.35 -16.70 8.55
C MET A 410 -16.90 -17.12 7.15
N GLU A 411 -17.63 -17.98 6.47
CA GLU A 411 -17.29 -18.48 5.15
C GLU A 411 -17.27 -17.36 4.11
N TRP A 412 -18.32 -16.52 4.08
CA TRP A 412 -18.35 -15.36 3.19
C TRP A 412 -17.16 -14.44 3.44
N SER A 413 -16.84 -14.17 4.70
CA SER A 413 -15.72 -13.28 5.08
C SER A 413 -14.36 -13.86 4.68
N ILE A 414 -14.16 -15.15 4.87
CA ILE A 414 -12.94 -15.85 4.45
C ILE A 414 -12.81 -15.77 2.92
N ASN A 415 -13.87 -16.08 2.18
CA ASN A 415 -13.87 -16.07 0.72
C ASN A 415 -13.55 -14.67 0.18
N TYR A 416 -14.14 -13.62 0.77
CA TYR A 416 -13.88 -12.24 0.40
C TYR A 416 -12.41 -11.86 0.64
N VAL A 417 -11.89 -12.10 1.83
CA VAL A 417 -10.50 -11.74 2.16
C VAL A 417 -9.50 -12.55 1.35
N ASP A 418 -9.73 -13.84 1.17
CA ASP A 418 -8.84 -14.73 0.42
C ASP A 418 -8.80 -14.39 -1.06
N HIS A 419 -9.96 -14.07 -1.68
CA HIS A 419 -10.04 -13.62 -3.06
C HIS A 419 -9.21 -12.37 -3.29
N TYR A 420 -9.43 -11.31 -2.51
CA TYR A 420 -8.73 -10.03 -2.71
C TYR A 420 -7.26 -10.06 -2.26
N ALA A 421 -6.89 -10.91 -1.31
CA ALA A 421 -5.48 -11.16 -0.99
C ALA A 421 -4.74 -11.80 -2.18
N LYS A 422 -5.35 -12.80 -2.83
CA LYS A 422 -4.80 -13.44 -4.04
C LYS A 422 -4.74 -12.48 -5.22
N GLN A 423 -5.81 -11.71 -5.48
CA GLN A 423 -5.81 -10.67 -6.52
C GLN A 423 -4.68 -9.66 -6.30
N THR A 424 -4.50 -9.22 -5.05
CA THR A 424 -3.43 -8.28 -4.69
C THR A 424 -2.05 -8.86 -4.96
N ILE A 425 -1.80 -10.11 -4.56
CA ILE A 425 -0.51 -10.79 -4.80
C ILE A 425 -0.24 -10.96 -6.29
N GLU A 426 -1.24 -11.34 -7.07
CA GLU A 426 -1.09 -11.46 -8.52
C GLU A 426 -0.81 -10.10 -9.18
N MET A 427 -1.49 -9.05 -8.73
CA MET A 427 -1.22 -7.68 -9.16
C MET A 427 0.23 -7.27 -8.85
N PHE A 428 0.78 -7.62 -7.69
CA PHE A 428 2.19 -7.38 -7.37
C PHE A 428 3.14 -8.21 -8.24
N ARG A 429 2.85 -9.50 -8.44
CA ARG A 429 3.66 -10.36 -9.30
C ARG A 429 3.73 -9.84 -10.73
N SER A 430 2.59 -9.47 -11.31
CA SER A 430 2.51 -8.92 -12.65
C SER A 430 3.34 -7.64 -12.78
N ASN A 431 3.32 -6.78 -11.77
CA ASN A 431 4.11 -5.54 -11.75
C ASN A 431 5.59 -5.76 -11.40
N MET A 432 5.93 -6.75 -10.59
CA MET A 432 7.33 -7.15 -10.37
C MET A 432 7.93 -7.76 -11.63
N ALA A 433 7.15 -8.54 -12.39
CA ALA A 433 7.54 -9.04 -13.72
C ALA A 433 7.65 -7.92 -14.75
N GLU A 434 6.91 -6.83 -14.61
CA GLU A 434 7.01 -5.59 -15.39
C GLU A 434 7.91 -4.53 -14.74
N GLY A 435 8.89 -4.96 -13.95
CA GLY A 435 9.86 -4.09 -13.30
C GLY A 435 10.57 -3.11 -14.26
N PRO A 436 11.25 -2.07 -13.76
CA PRO A 436 11.96 -1.10 -14.60
C PRO A 436 12.88 -1.73 -15.64
N PHE A 437 13.41 -2.93 -15.35
CA PHE A 437 14.23 -3.69 -16.27
C PHE A 437 13.41 -4.26 -17.43
N ASP A 438 12.28 -4.93 -17.16
CA ASP A 438 11.41 -5.49 -18.19
C ASP A 438 10.71 -4.42 -19.01
N ALA A 439 10.29 -3.33 -18.36
CA ALA A 439 9.76 -2.16 -19.06
C ALA A 439 10.80 -1.57 -20.02
N ALA A 440 12.07 -1.52 -19.61
CA ALA A 440 13.16 -1.11 -20.49
C ALA A 440 13.41 -2.12 -21.60
N CYS A 441 13.40 -3.43 -21.32
CA CYS A 441 13.53 -4.48 -22.32
C CYS A 441 12.41 -4.39 -23.38
N LYS A 442 11.14 -4.27 -22.96
CA LYS A 442 9.99 -4.10 -23.87
C LYS A 442 10.12 -2.83 -24.72
N ALA A 443 10.46 -1.70 -24.10
CA ALA A 443 10.59 -0.42 -24.80
C ALA A 443 11.78 -0.39 -25.76
N VAL A 444 12.91 -1.01 -25.40
CA VAL A 444 14.10 -1.17 -26.25
C VAL A 444 13.79 -2.08 -27.42
N TYR A 445 13.16 -3.24 -27.17
CA TYR A 445 12.77 -4.18 -28.23
C TYR A 445 11.83 -3.52 -29.26
N ALA A 446 10.79 -2.83 -28.79
CA ALA A 446 9.86 -2.12 -29.68
C ALA A 446 10.56 -1.06 -30.55
N LYS A 447 11.64 -0.42 -30.06
CA LYS A 447 12.44 0.52 -30.84
C LYS A 447 13.34 -0.20 -31.86
N ILE A 448 13.90 -1.34 -31.47
CA ILE A 448 14.71 -2.17 -32.39
C ILE A 448 13.82 -2.70 -33.51
N GLU A 449 12.66 -3.24 -33.17
CA GLU A 449 11.68 -3.76 -34.14
C GLU A 449 11.22 -2.65 -35.11
N LYS A 450 10.87 -1.46 -34.59
CA LYS A 450 10.46 -0.32 -35.43
C LYS A 450 11.56 0.21 -36.35
N SER A 451 12.84 -0.03 -36.03
CA SER A 451 13.97 0.41 -36.86
C SER A 451 14.14 -0.44 -38.13
N GLY A 452 13.55 -1.63 -38.19
CA GLY A 452 13.55 -2.55 -39.33
C GLY A 452 14.98 -2.84 -39.85
N LEU A 453 15.12 -2.85 -41.18
CA LEU A 453 16.40 -3.15 -41.84
C LEU A 453 17.52 -2.12 -41.58
N GLY A 454 17.19 -0.92 -41.09
CA GLY A 454 18.20 0.10 -40.79
C GLY A 454 18.95 -0.14 -39.50
N GLY A 455 18.40 -0.92 -38.59
CA GLY A 455 18.89 -1.11 -37.24
C GLY A 455 18.91 0.15 -36.38
N ILE A 456 19.18 0.01 -35.10
CA ILE A 456 19.25 1.12 -34.17
C ILE A 456 20.48 1.00 -33.25
N THR A 457 21.19 2.09 -33.04
CA THR A 457 22.36 2.12 -32.15
C THR A 457 21.97 2.33 -30.70
N GLU A 458 22.81 1.86 -29.75
CA GLU A 458 22.62 2.10 -28.32
C GLU A 458 22.42 3.59 -27.98
N SER A 459 23.18 4.47 -28.63
CA SER A 459 23.05 5.92 -28.46
C SER A 459 21.68 6.47 -28.89
N GLN A 460 21.10 5.92 -29.95
CA GLN A 460 19.75 6.30 -30.40
C GLN A 460 18.68 5.76 -29.43
N ILE A 461 18.87 4.53 -28.93
CA ILE A 461 17.99 3.94 -27.91
C ILE A 461 18.02 4.78 -26.64
N SER A 462 19.20 5.13 -26.14
CA SER A 462 19.36 5.97 -24.93
C SER A 462 18.72 7.37 -25.07
N ARG A 463 18.63 7.92 -26.27
CA ARG A 463 17.96 9.21 -26.50
C ARG A 463 16.44 9.12 -26.57
N THR A 464 15.90 7.95 -26.85
CA THR A 464 14.47 7.77 -27.15
C THR A 464 13.72 6.94 -26.13
N VAL A 465 14.44 6.20 -25.27
CA VAL A 465 13.86 5.31 -24.24
C VAL A 465 14.38 5.79 -22.88
N SER A 466 13.60 6.63 -22.21
CA SER A 466 13.97 7.22 -20.89
C SER A 466 14.21 6.17 -19.82
N ALA A 467 13.42 5.09 -19.79
CA ALA A 467 13.60 3.98 -18.85
C ALA A 467 14.99 3.33 -18.99
N PHE A 468 15.48 3.16 -20.24
CA PHE A 468 16.82 2.65 -20.52
C PHE A 468 17.91 3.69 -20.24
N ALA A 469 17.67 4.95 -20.60
CA ALA A 469 18.63 6.04 -20.42
C ALA A 469 19.01 6.29 -18.95
N ASN A 470 18.04 6.09 -18.04
CA ASN A 470 18.21 6.29 -16.60
C ASN A 470 18.82 5.07 -15.87
N MET A 471 19.12 3.99 -16.57
CA MET A 471 19.76 2.80 -16.00
C MET A 471 21.26 2.98 -15.88
N GLU A 472 21.86 2.33 -14.89
CA GLU A 472 23.30 2.19 -14.77
C GLU A 472 23.89 1.46 -16.01
N PRO A 473 25.12 1.81 -16.43
CA PRO A 473 25.76 1.21 -17.60
C PRO A 473 25.82 -0.32 -17.61
N ARG A 474 25.98 -0.92 -16.42
CA ARG A 474 25.97 -2.39 -16.26
C ARG A 474 24.59 -2.97 -16.59
N ARG A 475 23.52 -2.39 -16.06
CA ARG A 475 22.16 -2.83 -16.32
C ARG A 475 21.71 -2.62 -17.77
N ARG A 476 22.20 -1.57 -18.45
CA ARG A 476 21.95 -1.41 -19.90
C ARG A 476 22.51 -2.56 -20.72
N LYS A 477 23.69 -3.08 -20.36
CA LYS A 477 24.27 -4.27 -21.02
C LYS A 477 23.45 -5.53 -20.76
N GLU A 478 22.92 -5.66 -19.53
CA GLU A 478 22.03 -6.77 -19.14
C GLU A 478 20.72 -6.75 -19.96
N VAL A 479 20.15 -5.57 -20.26
CA VAL A 479 18.97 -5.42 -21.14
C VAL A 479 19.25 -5.99 -22.53
N PHE A 480 20.38 -5.66 -23.12
CA PHE A 480 20.73 -6.22 -24.44
C PHE A 480 21.01 -7.72 -24.39
N ALA A 481 21.68 -8.21 -23.34
CA ALA A 481 21.93 -9.63 -23.16
C ALA A 481 20.62 -10.42 -23.05
N ALA A 482 19.67 -9.93 -22.24
CA ALA A 482 18.34 -10.53 -22.11
C ALA A 482 17.58 -10.53 -23.46
N LEU A 483 17.61 -9.41 -24.20
CA LEU A 483 16.95 -9.33 -25.49
C LEU A 483 17.58 -10.22 -26.58
N VAL A 484 18.90 -10.45 -26.52
CA VAL A 484 19.57 -11.44 -27.40
C VAL A 484 19.07 -12.85 -27.07
N GLU A 485 18.99 -13.18 -25.76
CA GLU A 485 18.59 -14.52 -25.32
C GLU A 485 17.08 -14.77 -25.53
N ASP A 486 16.22 -13.82 -25.13
CA ASP A 486 14.76 -14.00 -25.10
C ASP A 486 14.08 -13.68 -26.44
N ARG A 487 14.62 -12.73 -27.19
CA ARG A 487 14.01 -12.17 -28.40
C ARG A 487 14.84 -12.36 -29.68
N GLY A 488 16.04 -12.92 -29.57
CA GLY A 488 16.91 -13.19 -30.69
C GLY A 488 17.39 -11.95 -31.46
N ILE A 489 17.52 -10.78 -30.76
CA ILE A 489 18.06 -9.59 -31.42
C ILE A 489 19.52 -9.81 -31.80
N GLU A 490 19.95 -9.24 -32.91
CA GLU A 490 21.31 -9.35 -33.43
C GLU A 490 22.05 -8.02 -33.31
N TYR A 491 23.30 -8.06 -32.85
CA TYR A 491 24.21 -6.92 -32.91
C TYR A 491 25.20 -7.10 -34.05
N ARG A 492 25.03 -6.34 -35.13
CA ARG A 492 25.83 -6.46 -36.34
C ARG A 492 26.14 -5.14 -36.98
N GLN A 493 27.06 -5.13 -37.95
CA GLN A 493 27.43 -3.95 -38.72
C GLN A 493 26.26 -3.54 -39.65
N SER A 494 25.80 -2.28 -39.50
CA SER A 494 24.65 -1.73 -40.25
C SER A 494 25.04 -1.14 -41.63
N ASN A 495 26.33 -0.85 -41.85
CA ASN A 495 26.83 -0.24 -43.08
C ASN A 495 27.85 -1.13 -43.80
N GLU A 496 27.65 -2.44 -43.75
CA GLU A 496 28.49 -3.41 -44.48
C GLU A 496 28.42 -3.15 -45.98
N GLY A 497 29.58 -3.08 -46.66
CA GLY A 497 29.66 -2.73 -48.08
C GLY A 497 29.58 -1.26 -48.44
N MET A 498 29.39 -0.34 -47.50
CA MET A 498 29.37 1.11 -47.70
C MET A 498 30.72 1.76 -47.34
N ARG A 499 31.10 2.88 -48.03
CA ARG A 499 32.29 3.66 -47.66
C ARG A 499 32.06 4.38 -46.32
N GLY A 500 32.96 4.20 -45.37
CA GLY A 500 32.94 4.92 -44.06
C GLY A 500 33.42 4.03 -42.92
N LYS A 501 33.41 4.57 -41.70
CA LYS A 501 33.76 3.83 -40.47
C LYS A 501 32.68 2.76 -40.19
N PRO A 502 33.06 1.55 -39.73
CA PRO A 502 32.10 0.54 -39.32
C PRO A 502 31.08 1.08 -38.31
N ARG A 503 29.79 0.85 -38.55
CA ARG A 503 28.68 1.25 -37.70
C ARG A 503 27.96 0.01 -37.23
N PHE A 504 27.87 -0.19 -35.92
CA PHE A 504 27.19 -1.33 -35.34
C PHE A 504 25.83 -0.92 -34.77
N ALA A 505 24.83 -1.76 -34.99
CA ALA A 505 23.46 -1.53 -34.56
C ALA A 505 22.78 -2.85 -34.14
N TYR A 506 21.68 -2.73 -33.39
CA TYR A 506 20.82 -3.83 -33.01
C TYR A 506 19.68 -4.01 -34.05
N PHE A 507 19.35 -5.25 -34.37
CA PHE A 507 18.31 -5.63 -35.31
C PHE A 507 17.38 -6.65 -34.67
N ALA A 508 16.09 -6.57 -34.95
CA ALA A 508 15.15 -7.62 -34.62
C ALA A 508 15.27 -8.82 -35.61
N PRO A 509 14.97 -10.03 -35.17
CA PRO A 509 14.92 -11.17 -36.08
C PRO A 509 13.86 -10.92 -37.16
N PRO A 510 14.04 -11.47 -38.37
CA PRO A 510 13.05 -11.36 -39.42
C PRO A 510 11.72 -12.00 -38.95
N GLN A 511 10.63 -11.27 -39.11
CA GLN A 511 9.30 -11.83 -38.86
C GLN A 511 8.99 -12.81 -40.03
N HIS A 512 8.77 -14.08 -39.69
CA HIS A 512 8.32 -15.13 -40.62
C HIS A 512 6.82 -15.04 -40.87
#